data_edd30b35fb86a32dd6add14d2197af7a
#
_entry.id   edd30b35fb86a32dd6add14d2197af7a
#
_cell.length_a   1.000
_cell.length_b   1.000
_cell.length_c   1.000
_cell.angle_alpha   90.00
_cell.angle_beta   90.00
_cell.angle_gamma   90.00
#
_symmetry.space_group_name_H-M   'P 1'
#
loop_
_entity.id
_entity.type
_entity.pdbx_description
1 polymer ?
#
loop_
_entity_poly.entity_id
_entity_poly.type
_entity_poly.pdbx_seq_one_letter_code
_entity_poly.pdbx_strand_id
1 'polypeptide(L)'
;VEDSELGLRLFEAGYIAHYTNRRYGYGLLPDTFEAFKTQRHRWAYGAIQILKKHWQEFKPSAKTLSPRQKNKFVAGWFFWLSDAMGPVMAVMNIIWVPVIIFVGVTIPTIPLTIPIITAFLVNILHTFILYRMKVRATLKDTILSSIASMSLQLIIFKAVFDGFVKDGLPFKRTQKGGKAKKSDNPVKYETILGVLLLIA
;
A
#
# COMPACT_ATOMS: atom_id res chain seq x y z
N VAL A 1 13.40 -4.66 -1.78
CA VAL A 1 13.67 -3.23 -1.48
C VAL A 1 15.04 -2.81 -1.97
N GLU A 2 15.95 -3.76 -1.99
CA GLU A 2 17.31 -3.61 -2.57
C GLU A 2 17.28 -3.06 -4.00
N ASP A 3 16.33 -3.50 -4.82
CA ASP A 3 16.17 -3.01 -6.20
C ASP A 3 15.84 -1.51 -6.24
N SER A 4 14.99 -1.04 -5.31
CA SER A 4 14.61 0.38 -5.22
C SER A 4 15.77 1.24 -4.72
N GLU A 5 16.54 0.74 -3.75
CA GLU A 5 17.74 1.44 -3.25
C GLU A 5 18.85 1.47 -4.31
N LEU A 6 19.06 0.35 -5.02
CA LEU A 6 19.99 0.31 -6.14
C LEU A 6 19.60 1.31 -7.24
N GLY A 7 18.31 1.34 -7.60
CA GLY A 7 17.80 2.30 -8.58
C GLY A 7 18.03 3.75 -8.17
N LEU A 8 17.86 4.08 -6.88
CA LEU A 8 18.15 5.41 -6.34
C LEU A 8 19.63 5.75 -6.48
N ARG A 9 20.53 4.85 -6.09
CA ARG A 9 22.00 5.05 -6.20
C ARG A 9 22.46 5.21 -7.66
N LEU A 10 21.83 4.49 -8.59
CA LEU A 10 22.11 4.67 -10.02
C LEU A 10 21.71 6.07 -10.49
N PHE A 11 20.57 6.59 -10.02
CA PHE A 11 20.19 7.97 -10.35
C PHE A 11 21.11 9.01 -9.72
N GLU A 12 21.55 8.80 -8.47
CA GLU A 12 22.54 9.64 -7.80
C GLU A 12 23.88 9.65 -8.56
N ALA A 13 24.26 8.52 -9.17
CA ALA A 13 25.45 8.40 -10.02
C ALA A 13 25.25 8.95 -11.45
N GLY A 14 24.10 9.58 -11.73
CA GLY A 14 23.83 10.22 -13.03
C GLY A 14 23.27 9.30 -14.11
N TYR A 15 22.98 8.04 -13.81
CA TYR A 15 22.34 7.15 -14.77
C TYR A 15 20.87 7.48 -14.96
N ILE A 16 20.33 7.13 -16.13
CA ILE A 16 18.92 7.25 -16.45
C ILE A 16 18.30 5.85 -16.61
N ALA A 17 17.07 5.69 -16.13
CA ALA A 17 16.33 4.45 -16.33
C ALA A 17 15.61 4.47 -17.69
N HIS A 18 15.76 3.38 -18.42
CA HIS A 18 14.98 3.11 -19.64
C HIS A 18 13.99 1.97 -19.38
N TYR A 19 12.71 2.24 -19.61
CA TYR A 19 11.67 1.22 -19.48
C TYR A 19 11.43 0.52 -20.81
N THR A 20 11.39 -0.80 -20.77
CA THR A 20 10.92 -1.63 -21.90
C THR A 20 9.82 -2.56 -21.43
N ASN A 21 8.82 -2.80 -22.27
CA ASN A 21 7.75 -3.77 -22.01
C ASN A 21 8.15 -5.22 -22.35
N ARG A 22 9.37 -5.43 -22.83
CA ARG A 22 9.91 -6.79 -23.10
C ARG A 22 10.22 -7.48 -21.78
N ARG A 23 9.72 -8.69 -21.62
CA ARG A 23 10.00 -9.52 -20.46
C ARG A 23 11.29 -10.32 -20.66
N TYR A 24 12.25 -10.14 -19.76
CA TYR A 24 13.55 -10.82 -19.82
C TYR A 24 13.68 -11.97 -18.81
N GLY A 25 12.72 -12.16 -17.92
CA GLY A 25 12.76 -13.24 -16.95
C GLY A 25 11.40 -13.50 -16.32
N TYR A 26 11.33 -14.62 -15.59
CA TYR A 26 10.16 -15.08 -14.87
C TYR A 26 10.54 -15.38 -13.42
N GLY A 27 9.60 -15.19 -12.51
CA GLY A 27 9.78 -15.48 -11.10
C GLY A 27 8.54 -16.14 -10.51
N LEU A 28 8.74 -16.91 -9.44
CA LEU A 28 7.64 -17.48 -8.68
C LEU A 28 6.97 -16.42 -7.83
N LEU A 29 5.65 -16.38 -7.88
CA LEU A 29 4.82 -15.57 -6.98
C LEU A 29 4.64 -16.28 -5.63
N PRO A 30 4.25 -15.56 -4.56
CA PRO A 30 3.79 -16.18 -3.33
C PRO A 30 2.55 -17.06 -3.57
N ASP A 31 2.55 -18.26 -2.99
CA ASP A 31 1.48 -19.27 -3.20
C ASP A 31 0.41 -19.19 -2.12
N THR A 32 0.69 -18.54 -1.00
CA THR A 32 -0.26 -18.36 0.11
C THR A 32 -0.44 -16.89 0.45
N PHE A 33 -1.55 -16.58 1.08
CA PHE A 33 -1.85 -15.22 1.51
C PHE A 33 -0.85 -14.71 2.56
N GLU A 34 -0.36 -15.58 3.47
CA GLU A 34 0.69 -15.22 4.44
C GLU A 34 2.02 -14.88 3.76
N ALA A 35 2.41 -15.65 2.76
CA ALA A 35 3.61 -15.35 1.99
C ALA A 35 3.46 -14.02 1.24
N PHE A 36 2.27 -13.73 0.74
CA PHE A 36 1.95 -12.45 0.11
C PHE A 36 1.96 -11.30 1.12
N LYS A 37 1.34 -11.45 2.30
CA LYS A 37 1.44 -10.48 3.41
C LYS A 37 2.90 -10.21 3.79
N THR A 38 3.71 -11.26 3.95
CA THR A 38 5.13 -11.14 4.29
C THR A 38 5.90 -10.36 3.23
N GLN A 39 5.63 -10.60 1.96
CA GLN A 39 6.24 -9.85 0.86
C GLN A 39 5.85 -8.37 0.90
N ARG A 40 4.57 -8.06 1.06
CA ARG A 40 4.07 -6.68 1.10
C ARG A 40 4.56 -5.92 2.32
N HIS A 41 4.58 -6.57 3.50
CA HIS A 41 5.18 -5.99 4.70
C HIS A 41 6.63 -5.58 4.46
N ARG A 42 7.44 -6.48 3.88
CA ARG A 42 8.85 -6.21 3.60
C ARG A 42 9.03 -5.04 2.63
N TRP A 43 8.18 -4.94 1.61
CA TRP A 43 8.27 -3.86 0.63
C TRP A 43 7.88 -2.50 1.24
N ALA A 44 6.77 -2.44 1.96
CA ALA A 44 6.32 -1.21 2.62
C ALA A 44 7.30 -0.75 3.70
N TYR A 45 7.75 -1.66 4.58
CA TYR A 45 8.77 -1.37 5.59
C TYR A 45 10.05 -0.81 4.95
N GLY A 46 10.57 -1.50 3.95
CA GLY A 46 11.80 -1.09 3.30
C GLY A 46 11.67 0.21 2.50
N ALA A 47 10.50 0.54 1.96
CA ALA A 47 10.26 1.85 1.35
C ALA A 47 10.45 2.98 2.37
N ILE A 48 9.94 2.81 3.60
CA ILE A 48 10.13 3.79 4.69
C ILE A 48 11.61 3.86 5.13
N GLN A 49 12.31 2.70 5.19
CA GLN A 49 13.74 2.72 5.51
C GLN A 49 14.57 3.48 4.46
N ILE A 50 14.26 3.33 3.17
CA ILE A 50 14.90 4.10 2.10
C ILE A 50 14.60 5.59 2.27
N LEU A 51 13.35 5.96 2.57
CA LEU A 51 12.98 7.35 2.83
C LEU A 51 13.79 7.94 3.98
N LYS A 52 13.89 7.23 5.11
CA LYS A 52 14.67 7.69 6.29
C LYS A 52 16.14 7.86 5.96
N LYS A 53 16.72 6.90 5.23
CA LYS A 53 18.14 6.87 4.90
C LYS A 53 18.53 7.97 3.90
N HIS A 54 17.70 8.21 2.89
CA HIS A 54 17.98 9.10 1.77
C HIS A 54 17.16 10.40 1.79
N TRP A 55 16.56 10.73 2.92
CA TRP A 55 15.72 11.90 3.08
C TRP A 55 16.35 13.21 2.58
N GLN A 56 17.67 13.37 2.74
CA GLN A 56 18.39 14.61 2.38
C GLN A 56 18.38 14.85 0.86
N GLU A 57 18.44 13.79 0.04
CA GLU A 57 18.45 13.85 -1.42
C GLU A 57 17.11 14.30 -2.00
N PHE A 58 16.04 14.16 -1.21
CA PHE A 58 14.69 14.57 -1.62
C PHE A 58 14.34 16.02 -1.29
N LYS A 59 15.20 16.72 -0.54
CA LYS A 59 15.01 18.14 -0.28
C LYS A 59 15.05 18.95 -1.58
N PRO A 60 14.28 20.06 -1.67
CA PRO A 60 14.30 20.93 -2.85
C PRO A 60 15.72 21.44 -3.19
N SER A 61 16.54 21.69 -2.18
CA SER A 61 17.91 22.18 -2.31
C SER A 61 18.93 21.16 -2.82
N ALA A 62 18.64 19.85 -2.68
CA ALA A 62 19.56 18.80 -3.14
C ALA A 62 19.56 18.73 -4.68
N LYS A 63 20.73 18.62 -5.28
CA LYS A 63 20.93 18.62 -6.75
C LYS A 63 21.26 17.23 -7.32
N THR A 64 21.36 16.20 -6.46
CA THR A 64 21.70 14.83 -6.84
C THR A 64 20.66 14.16 -7.71
N LEU A 65 19.39 14.46 -7.45
CA LEU A 65 18.24 13.93 -8.19
C LEU A 65 17.52 15.06 -8.95
N SER A 66 17.08 14.77 -10.16
CA SER A 66 16.22 15.70 -10.90
C SER A 66 14.84 15.84 -10.22
N PRO A 67 14.12 16.95 -10.41
CA PRO A 67 12.78 17.14 -9.84
C PRO A 67 11.81 16.02 -10.26
N ARG A 68 11.94 15.50 -11.48
CA ARG A 68 11.12 14.41 -11.99
C ARG A 68 11.38 13.09 -11.26
N GLN A 69 12.66 12.78 -10.97
CA GLN A 69 13.05 11.59 -10.19
C GLN A 69 12.54 11.70 -8.75
N LYS A 70 12.73 12.84 -8.08
CA LYS A 70 12.20 13.10 -6.74
C LYS A 70 10.69 12.88 -6.68
N ASN A 71 9.94 13.46 -7.62
CA ASN A 71 8.48 13.31 -7.66
C ASN A 71 8.04 11.84 -7.82
N LYS A 72 8.76 11.05 -8.63
CA LYS A 72 8.44 9.62 -8.80
C LYS A 72 8.67 8.80 -7.53
N PHE A 73 9.74 9.05 -6.79
CA PHE A 73 9.97 8.41 -5.49
C PHE A 73 8.93 8.84 -4.45
N VAL A 74 8.64 10.14 -4.36
CA VAL A 74 7.61 10.67 -3.46
C VAL A 74 6.25 10.06 -3.76
N ALA A 75 5.85 9.97 -5.03
CA ALA A 75 4.61 9.31 -5.43
C ALA A 75 4.58 7.82 -5.02
N GLY A 76 5.71 7.12 -5.11
CA GLY A 76 5.83 5.74 -4.64
C GLY A 76 5.64 5.60 -3.13
N TRP A 77 6.15 6.54 -2.32
CA TRP A 77 5.91 6.53 -0.87
C TRP A 77 4.48 6.90 -0.51
N PHE A 78 3.87 7.86 -1.22
CA PHE A 78 2.45 8.19 -1.04
C PHE A 78 1.54 7.00 -1.30
N PHE A 79 1.90 6.11 -2.22
CA PHE A 79 1.18 4.86 -2.44
C PHE A 79 1.14 3.99 -1.16
N TRP A 80 2.28 3.76 -0.51
CA TRP A 80 2.33 3.00 0.74
C TRP A 80 1.64 3.69 1.90
N LEU A 81 1.78 5.02 2.02
CA LEU A 81 1.12 5.81 3.05
C LEU A 81 -0.40 5.82 2.86
N SER A 82 -0.88 5.93 1.62
CA SER A 82 -2.30 5.88 1.29
C SER A 82 -2.93 4.55 1.69
N ASP A 83 -2.28 3.42 1.35
CA ASP A 83 -2.75 2.10 1.77
C ASP A 83 -2.76 1.93 3.30
N ALA A 84 -1.77 2.52 3.98
CA ALA A 84 -1.69 2.49 5.44
C ALA A 84 -2.79 3.33 6.12
N MET A 85 -3.34 4.33 5.46
CA MET A 85 -4.42 5.16 6.02
C MET A 85 -5.75 4.43 6.13
N GLY A 86 -6.00 3.39 5.33
CA GLY A 86 -7.25 2.64 5.37
C GLY A 86 -7.62 2.13 6.77
N PRO A 87 -6.77 1.34 7.44
CA PRO A 87 -7.02 0.89 8.81
C PRO A 87 -7.14 2.02 9.84
N VAL A 88 -6.40 3.12 9.68
CA VAL A 88 -6.52 4.29 10.55
C VAL A 88 -7.91 4.90 10.43
N MET A 89 -8.38 5.12 9.22
CA MET A 89 -9.72 5.65 8.96
C MET A 89 -10.82 4.70 9.47
N ALA A 90 -10.61 3.38 9.34
CA ALA A 90 -11.52 2.38 9.88
C ALA A 90 -11.65 2.49 11.41
N VAL A 91 -10.54 2.56 12.12
CA VAL A 91 -10.52 2.73 13.59
C VAL A 91 -11.12 4.07 14.00
N MET A 92 -10.82 5.14 13.28
CA MET A 92 -11.41 6.46 13.53
C MET A 92 -12.93 6.44 13.38
N ASN A 93 -13.46 5.72 12.37
CA ASN A 93 -14.91 5.57 12.22
C ASN A 93 -15.54 4.80 13.38
N ILE A 94 -14.94 3.69 13.83
CA ILE A 94 -15.41 2.90 14.98
C ILE A 94 -15.51 3.77 16.24
N ILE A 95 -14.59 4.70 16.43
CA ILE A 95 -14.60 5.60 17.58
C ILE A 95 -15.58 6.76 17.37
N TRP A 96 -15.57 7.35 16.18
CA TRP A 96 -16.27 8.62 15.91
C TRP A 96 -17.78 8.43 15.77
N VAL A 97 -18.25 7.34 15.17
CA VAL A 97 -19.69 7.11 14.97
C VAL A 97 -20.44 7.04 16.31
N PRO A 98 -20.01 6.26 17.32
CA PRO A 98 -20.63 6.31 18.64
C PRO A 98 -20.56 7.70 19.29
N VAL A 99 -19.44 8.42 19.17
CA VAL A 99 -19.32 9.78 19.72
C VAL A 99 -20.35 10.72 19.12
N ILE A 100 -20.54 10.69 17.81
CA ILE A 100 -21.56 11.51 17.13
C ILE A 100 -22.96 11.19 17.66
N ILE A 101 -23.27 9.90 17.81
CA ILE A 101 -24.61 9.46 18.27
C ILE A 101 -24.85 9.88 19.73
N PHE A 102 -23.89 9.62 20.63
CA PHE A 102 -24.04 9.89 22.06
C PHE A 102 -23.95 11.36 22.44
N VAL A 103 -23.14 12.15 21.73
CA VAL A 103 -22.96 13.58 21.96
C VAL A 103 -24.01 14.42 21.22
N GLY A 104 -24.71 13.82 20.25
CA GLY A 104 -25.72 14.51 19.45
C GLY A 104 -25.13 15.53 18.47
N VAL A 105 -23.92 15.29 17.96
CA VAL A 105 -23.28 16.19 17.00
C VAL A 105 -24.00 16.15 15.67
N THR A 106 -24.51 17.28 15.21
CA THR A 106 -25.10 17.42 13.88
C THR A 106 -24.03 17.64 12.84
N ILE A 107 -23.94 16.72 11.87
CA ILE A 107 -22.99 16.84 10.76
C ILE A 107 -23.73 17.26 9.50
N PRO A 108 -23.21 18.21 8.70
CA PRO A 108 -23.78 18.54 7.39
C PRO A 108 -23.56 17.36 6.43
N THR A 109 -24.48 16.41 6.42
CA THR A 109 -24.37 15.13 5.72
C THR A 109 -24.23 15.30 4.21
N ILE A 110 -25.05 16.14 3.57
CA ILE A 110 -25.05 16.29 2.12
C ILE A 110 -23.69 16.80 1.57
N PRO A 111 -23.12 17.94 2.05
CA PRO A 111 -21.86 18.44 1.53
C PRO A 111 -20.66 17.54 1.84
N LEU A 112 -20.74 16.63 2.82
CA LEU A 112 -19.71 15.65 3.09
C LEU A 112 -19.91 14.35 2.32
N THR A 113 -21.13 13.86 2.23
CA THR A 113 -21.42 12.56 1.60
C THR A 113 -21.21 12.59 0.09
N ILE A 114 -21.64 13.66 -0.59
CA ILE A 114 -21.52 13.74 -2.05
C ILE A 114 -20.06 13.65 -2.52
N PRO A 115 -19.09 14.43 -2.00
CA PRO A 115 -17.69 14.30 -2.41
C PRO A 115 -17.09 12.92 -2.11
N ILE A 116 -17.43 12.32 -0.96
CA ILE A 116 -16.93 11.00 -0.56
C ILE A 116 -17.43 9.92 -1.51
N ILE A 117 -18.74 9.87 -1.78
CA ILE A 117 -19.33 8.91 -2.72
C ILE A 117 -18.77 9.13 -4.13
N THR A 118 -18.66 10.38 -4.57
CA THR A 118 -18.10 10.71 -5.88
C THR A 118 -16.67 10.23 -6.00
N ALA A 119 -15.80 10.50 -5.01
CA ALA A 119 -14.43 10.05 -4.99
C ALA A 119 -14.33 8.51 -5.00
N PHE A 120 -15.19 7.83 -4.25
CA PHE A 120 -15.27 6.37 -4.22
C PHE A 120 -15.65 5.79 -5.59
N LEU A 121 -16.70 6.32 -6.22
CA LEU A 121 -17.15 5.89 -7.54
C LEU A 121 -16.10 6.16 -8.62
N VAL A 122 -15.45 7.32 -8.59
CA VAL A 122 -14.37 7.66 -9.51
C VAL A 122 -13.19 6.70 -9.32
N ASN A 123 -12.84 6.34 -8.10
CA ASN A 123 -11.77 5.39 -7.82
C ASN A 123 -12.10 3.97 -8.35
N ILE A 124 -13.32 3.50 -8.14
CA ILE A 124 -13.79 2.22 -8.70
C ILE A 124 -13.72 2.24 -10.23
N LEU A 125 -14.27 3.28 -10.85
CA LEU A 125 -14.28 3.43 -12.30
C LEU A 125 -12.85 3.49 -12.87
N HIS A 126 -11.98 4.29 -12.26
CA HIS A 126 -10.57 4.38 -12.64
C HIS A 126 -9.86 3.02 -12.54
N THR A 127 -10.06 2.29 -11.43
CA THR A 127 -9.48 0.97 -11.24
C THR A 127 -9.97 0.00 -12.32
N PHE A 128 -11.27 -0.02 -12.58
CA PHE A 128 -11.87 -0.86 -13.61
C PHE A 128 -11.29 -0.56 -15.01
N ILE A 129 -11.25 0.73 -15.40
CA ILE A 129 -10.70 1.17 -16.68
C ILE A 129 -9.22 0.78 -16.80
N LEU A 130 -8.42 1.03 -15.74
CA LEU A 130 -7.00 0.71 -15.72
C LEU A 130 -6.75 -0.79 -15.93
N TYR A 131 -7.44 -1.63 -15.16
CA TYR A 131 -7.31 -3.09 -15.26
C TYR A 131 -7.77 -3.60 -16.63
N ARG A 132 -8.85 -3.06 -17.17
CA ARG A 132 -9.39 -3.46 -18.48
C ARG A 132 -8.48 -3.03 -19.63
N MET A 133 -8.00 -1.78 -19.63
CA MET A 133 -7.26 -1.21 -20.73
C MET A 133 -5.75 -1.54 -20.70
N LYS A 134 -5.14 -1.53 -19.53
CA LYS A 134 -3.68 -1.68 -19.39
C LYS A 134 -3.26 -3.10 -19.02
N VAL A 135 -3.99 -3.77 -18.13
CA VAL A 135 -3.67 -5.12 -17.64
C VAL A 135 -4.39 -6.18 -18.47
N ARG A 136 -5.49 -5.83 -19.13
CA ARG A 136 -6.37 -6.75 -19.87
C ARG A 136 -6.93 -7.86 -18.99
N ALA A 137 -7.17 -7.56 -17.71
CA ALA A 137 -7.73 -8.48 -16.74
C ALA A 137 -9.23 -8.72 -17.00
N THR A 138 -9.73 -9.90 -16.61
CA THR A 138 -11.16 -10.18 -16.59
C THR A 138 -11.84 -9.39 -15.46
N LEU A 139 -13.16 -9.26 -15.50
CA LEU A 139 -13.93 -8.63 -14.42
C LEU A 139 -13.70 -9.36 -13.10
N LYS A 140 -13.71 -10.69 -13.12
CA LYS A 140 -13.44 -11.55 -11.97
C LYS A 140 -12.05 -11.25 -11.37
N ASP A 141 -11.02 -11.21 -12.20
CA ASP A 141 -9.65 -10.93 -11.73
C ASP A 141 -9.51 -9.52 -11.18
N THR A 142 -10.21 -8.54 -11.77
CA THR A 142 -10.23 -7.17 -11.27
C THR A 142 -10.85 -7.10 -9.87
N ILE A 143 -12.00 -7.75 -9.66
CA ILE A 143 -12.67 -7.79 -8.35
C ILE A 143 -11.79 -8.52 -7.32
N LEU A 144 -11.29 -9.71 -7.65
CA LEU A 144 -10.46 -10.49 -6.74
C LEU A 144 -9.14 -9.76 -6.38
N SER A 145 -8.52 -9.07 -7.34
CA SER A 145 -7.32 -8.27 -7.10
C SER A 145 -7.61 -7.08 -6.18
N SER A 146 -8.78 -6.44 -6.34
CA SER A 146 -9.20 -5.33 -5.48
C SER A 146 -9.43 -5.81 -4.04
N ILE A 147 -10.13 -6.93 -3.86
CA ILE A 147 -10.33 -7.55 -2.53
C ILE A 147 -8.99 -7.94 -1.91
N ALA A 148 -8.10 -8.57 -2.67
CA ALA A 148 -6.77 -8.93 -2.18
C ALA A 148 -5.95 -7.70 -1.77
N SER A 149 -6.02 -6.61 -2.53
CA SER A 149 -5.34 -5.35 -2.19
C SER A 149 -5.90 -4.75 -0.89
N MET A 150 -7.21 -4.69 -0.74
CA MET A 150 -7.85 -4.19 0.50
C MET A 150 -7.48 -5.04 1.72
N SER A 151 -7.41 -6.36 1.57
CA SER A 151 -7.01 -7.28 2.64
C SER A 151 -5.56 -7.12 3.11
N LEU A 152 -4.72 -6.39 2.35
CA LEU A 152 -3.33 -6.12 2.71
C LEU A 152 -3.14 -4.82 3.51
N GLN A 153 -4.14 -3.96 3.59
CA GLN A 153 -3.99 -2.63 4.19
C GLN A 153 -3.53 -2.68 5.65
N LEU A 154 -4.02 -3.65 6.44
CA LEU A 154 -3.60 -3.83 7.84
C LEU A 154 -2.11 -4.18 7.97
N ILE A 155 -1.60 -5.08 7.13
CA ILE A 155 -0.19 -5.45 7.18
C ILE A 155 0.70 -4.34 6.61
N ILE A 156 0.21 -3.56 5.65
CA ILE A 156 0.90 -2.37 5.13
C ILE A 156 0.95 -1.29 6.20
N PHE A 157 -0.15 -1.00 6.90
CA PHE A 157 -0.16 -0.08 8.04
C PHE A 157 0.89 -0.47 9.07
N LYS A 158 0.88 -1.75 9.50
CA LYS A 158 1.88 -2.28 10.42
C LYS A 158 3.31 -2.09 9.90
N ALA A 159 3.54 -2.36 8.64
CA ALA A 159 4.86 -2.23 8.02
C ALA A 159 5.35 -0.78 7.96
N VAL A 160 4.48 0.15 7.61
CA VAL A 160 4.76 1.59 7.58
C VAL A 160 5.06 2.09 9.00
N PHE A 161 4.22 1.73 9.98
CA PHE A 161 4.44 2.07 11.38
C PHE A 161 5.76 1.52 11.92
N ASP A 162 6.01 0.22 11.72
CA ASP A 162 7.28 -0.42 12.08
C ASP A 162 8.47 0.27 11.40
N GLY A 163 8.30 0.71 10.14
CA GLY A 163 9.31 1.43 9.37
C GLY A 163 9.71 2.78 9.96
N PHE A 164 8.78 3.50 10.56
CA PHE A 164 9.07 4.77 11.25
C PHE A 164 9.69 4.56 12.63
N VAL A 165 9.23 3.55 13.38
CA VAL A 165 9.58 3.36 14.80
C VAL A 165 10.79 2.44 15.00
N LYS A 166 10.99 1.46 14.13
CA LYS A 166 12.01 0.42 14.28
C LYS A 166 13.06 0.50 13.16
N ASP A 167 14.31 0.36 13.53
CA ASP A 167 15.42 0.19 12.61
C ASP A 167 15.88 -1.28 12.62
N GLY A 168 16.27 -1.81 11.46
CA GLY A 168 16.93 -3.11 11.37
C GLY A 168 16.07 -4.33 11.68
N LEU A 169 14.80 -4.35 11.24
CA LEU A 169 14.00 -5.58 11.36
C LEU A 169 14.65 -6.75 10.61
N PRO A 170 14.63 -7.97 11.20
CA PRO A 170 15.24 -9.13 10.58
C PRO A 170 14.58 -9.46 9.23
N PHE A 171 15.39 -9.81 8.26
CA PHE A 171 14.92 -10.19 6.94
C PHE A 171 14.15 -11.50 6.97
N LYS A 172 12.86 -11.46 6.69
CA LYS A 172 12.01 -12.64 6.53
C LYS A 172 11.87 -12.98 5.06
N ARG A 173 12.48 -14.08 4.61
CA ARG A 173 12.35 -14.56 3.24
C ARG A 173 10.89 -14.97 2.96
N THR A 174 10.35 -14.49 1.84
CA THR A 174 9.05 -14.94 1.33
C THR A 174 9.16 -16.37 0.84
N GLN A 175 8.36 -17.26 1.41
CA GLN A 175 8.27 -18.66 0.97
C GLN A 175 7.50 -18.73 -0.35
N LYS A 176 7.94 -19.62 -1.25
CA LYS A 176 7.38 -19.82 -2.58
C LYS A 176 7.52 -21.29 -2.98
N GLY A 177 6.74 -21.74 -3.96
CA GLY A 177 6.85 -23.09 -4.49
C GLY A 177 6.26 -24.17 -3.58
N GLY A 178 5.08 -23.95 -3.00
CA GLY A 178 4.36 -24.91 -2.17
C GLY A 178 4.97 -25.19 -0.79
N LYS A 179 6.05 -24.46 -0.40
CA LYS A 179 6.73 -24.61 0.89
C LYS A 179 6.18 -23.71 1.98
N ALA A 180 5.22 -22.86 1.65
CA ALA A 180 4.62 -21.96 2.63
C ALA A 180 3.65 -22.72 3.54
N LYS A 181 3.89 -22.65 4.87
CA LYS A 181 2.96 -23.18 5.85
C LYS A 181 1.66 -22.38 5.81
N LYS A 182 0.53 -23.05 5.62
CA LYS A 182 -0.79 -22.41 5.71
C LYS A 182 -1.10 -22.11 7.19
N SER A 183 -1.60 -20.90 7.47
CA SER A 183 -2.17 -20.56 8.76
C SER A 183 -3.65 -20.98 8.79
N ASP A 184 -4.14 -21.34 9.96
CA ASP A 184 -5.56 -21.71 10.14
C ASP A 184 -6.50 -20.52 9.92
N ASN A 185 -6.04 -19.31 10.22
CA ASN A 185 -6.82 -18.09 9.98
C ASN A 185 -5.91 -16.93 9.52
N PRO A 186 -5.62 -16.83 8.21
CA PRO A 186 -4.73 -15.81 7.67
C PRO A 186 -5.30 -14.40 7.67
N VAL A 187 -6.61 -14.24 7.87
CA VAL A 187 -7.34 -12.96 7.82
C VAL A 187 -8.02 -12.60 9.16
N LYS A 188 -7.54 -13.17 10.27
CA LYS A 188 -8.17 -13.00 11.59
C LYS A 188 -8.37 -11.52 11.98
N TYR A 189 -7.37 -10.70 11.85
CA TYR A 189 -7.43 -9.29 12.25
C TYR A 189 -8.28 -8.45 11.29
N GLU A 190 -8.23 -8.75 10.01
CA GLU A 190 -9.07 -8.14 8.99
C GLU A 190 -10.55 -8.46 9.23
N THR A 191 -10.85 -9.72 9.62
CA THR A 191 -12.20 -10.14 9.96
C THR A 191 -12.71 -9.43 11.22
N ILE A 192 -11.89 -9.35 12.27
CA ILE A 192 -12.25 -8.62 13.50
C ILE A 192 -12.58 -7.16 13.20
N LEU A 193 -11.71 -6.49 12.46
CA LEU A 193 -11.92 -5.09 12.07
C LEU A 193 -13.20 -4.91 11.25
N GLY A 194 -13.45 -5.82 10.30
CA GLY A 194 -14.66 -5.81 9.49
C GLY A 194 -15.94 -5.99 10.31
N VAL A 195 -15.94 -6.91 11.28
CA VAL A 195 -17.08 -7.11 12.20
C VAL A 195 -17.32 -5.86 13.05
N LEU A 196 -16.26 -5.27 13.61
CA LEU A 196 -16.38 -4.04 14.40
C LEU A 196 -16.96 -2.87 13.59
N LEU A 197 -16.57 -2.75 12.31
CA LEU A 197 -17.11 -1.73 11.40
C LEU A 197 -18.59 -1.97 11.04
N LEU A 198 -19.05 -3.21 11.06
CA LEU A 198 -20.48 -3.52 10.80
C LEU A 198 -21.37 -3.26 12.02
N ILE A 199 -20.78 -3.22 13.22
CA ILE A 199 -21.51 -2.96 14.47
C ILE A 199 -21.52 -1.46 14.80
N ALA A 200 -20.51 -0.71 14.38
CA ALA A 200 -20.41 0.74 14.59
C ALA A 200 -21.35 1.52 13.65
#